data_bbd224917e70240d2b26f85dda20d6d1
#
_entry.id   bbd224917e70240d2b26f85dda20d6d1
#
_cell.length_a   1.000
_cell.length_b   1.000
_cell.length_c   1.000
_cell.angle_alpha   90.00
_cell.angle_beta   90.00
_cell.angle_gamma   90.00
#
_symmetry.space_group_name_H-M   'P 1'
#
loop_
_entity.id
_entity.type
_entity.pdbx_description
1 polymer ?
#
loop_
_entity_poly.entity_id
_entity_poly.type
_entity_poly.pdbx_seq_one_letter_code
_entity_poly.pdbx_strand_id
1 'polypeptide(L)'
;MKIGILTFANVPNFGANLQALSTISYLQNHGYNPILIKWEPEDFEARFTSIKTQKQPQEHFHFVEKYLPQTKICRNDDDICQVIKDEKIEGIIIGSDAVLQCSSFWGRLDFPTKTVVRVNKTTSEREYPNAFWGTFYDKLGSKIPMVIMSASSQNAKYRLIARSVKHKMSNNLSHFEYISVRDIWTRDMITYITKGAIIPNITPDPVFAFNYNCAKFIPSKEDILLKYHLPENYVLVSMKCRMLDNMLWMDKLKSEMKKLYLECVALPMPTGIGSVSYTHLRA
;
A
#
# COMPACT_ATOMS: atom_id res chain seq x y z
N MET A 1 17.20 12.88 -13.91
CA MET A 1 16.72 11.50 -14.10
C MET A 1 15.25 11.42 -13.73
N LYS A 2 14.39 10.95 -14.63
CA LYS A 2 12.96 10.75 -14.35
C LYS A 2 12.71 9.33 -13.88
N ILE A 3 12.05 9.17 -12.72
CA ILE A 3 11.82 7.87 -12.08
C ILE A 3 10.32 7.57 -12.01
N GLY A 4 9.92 6.44 -12.62
CA GLY A 4 8.57 5.91 -12.49
C GLY A 4 8.41 5.16 -11.17
N ILE A 5 7.32 5.41 -10.45
CA ILE A 5 6.98 4.70 -9.22
C ILE A 5 5.72 3.88 -9.47
N LEU A 6 5.77 2.58 -9.25
CA LEU A 6 4.65 1.67 -9.39
C LEU A 6 4.29 1.09 -8.02
N THR A 7 3.21 1.58 -7.44
CA THR A 7 2.74 1.17 -6.10
C THR A 7 1.23 1.38 -5.95
N PHE A 8 0.67 0.88 -4.86
CA PHE A 8 -0.68 1.23 -4.48
C PHE A 8 -0.74 2.68 -3.99
N ALA A 9 -1.42 3.55 -4.75
CA ALA A 9 -1.63 4.93 -4.36
C ALA A 9 -3.08 5.40 -4.63
N ASN A 10 -3.68 4.99 -5.75
CA ASN A 10 -5.06 5.34 -6.09
C ASN A 10 -6.10 4.46 -5.35
N VAL A 11 -5.88 4.28 -4.06
CA VAL A 11 -6.75 3.47 -3.18
C VAL A 11 -7.13 4.27 -1.93
N PRO A 12 -8.32 4.07 -1.38
CA PRO A 12 -8.75 4.77 -0.17
C PRO A 12 -8.08 4.18 1.08
N ASN A 13 -6.75 4.34 1.15
CA ASN A 13 -5.90 3.83 2.22
C ASN A 13 -4.83 4.86 2.59
N PHE A 14 -4.85 5.34 3.84
CA PHE A 14 -3.88 6.31 4.34
C PHE A 14 -2.44 5.82 4.21
N GLY A 15 -2.17 4.58 4.60
CA GLY A 15 -0.82 4.02 4.52
C GLY A 15 -0.28 4.03 3.10
N ALA A 16 -1.10 3.59 2.12
CA ALA A 16 -0.73 3.59 0.71
C ALA A 16 -0.45 5.00 0.17
N ASN A 17 -1.29 5.98 0.53
CA ASN A 17 -1.11 7.36 0.08
C ASN A 17 0.14 8.00 0.70
N LEU A 18 0.36 7.82 2.01
CA LEU A 18 1.48 8.42 2.73
C LEU A 18 2.82 7.81 2.33
N GLN A 19 2.91 6.48 2.14
CA GLN A 19 4.14 5.85 1.69
C GLN A 19 4.52 6.31 0.26
N ALA A 20 3.52 6.47 -0.64
CA ALA A 20 3.76 6.96 -1.99
C ALA A 20 4.27 8.42 -1.96
N LEU A 21 3.63 9.29 -1.16
CA LEU A 21 4.07 10.68 -1.00
C LEU A 21 5.47 10.75 -0.38
N SER A 22 5.77 9.92 0.63
CA SER A 22 7.11 9.88 1.24
C SER A 22 8.18 9.49 0.23
N THR A 23 7.92 8.47 -0.61
CA THR A 23 8.85 8.05 -1.65
C THR A 23 9.06 9.13 -2.70
N ILE A 24 7.98 9.76 -3.18
CA ILE A 24 8.05 10.87 -4.15
C ILE A 24 8.84 12.03 -3.57
N SER A 25 8.53 12.45 -2.34
CA SER A 25 9.19 13.57 -1.68
C SER A 25 10.68 13.28 -1.45
N TYR A 26 11.03 12.06 -1.04
CA TYR A 26 12.43 11.64 -0.90
C TYR A 26 13.20 11.82 -2.22
N LEU A 27 12.66 11.33 -3.32
CA LEU A 27 13.30 11.43 -4.63
C LEU A 27 13.41 12.88 -5.09
N GLN A 28 12.37 13.71 -4.90
CA GLN A 28 12.42 15.14 -5.21
C GLN A 28 13.49 15.87 -4.39
N ASN A 29 13.59 15.59 -3.11
CA ASN A 29 14.59 16.19 -2.21
C ASN A 29 16.03 15.82 -2.61
N HIS A 30 16.20 14.71 -3.36
CA HIS A 30 17.50 14.26 -3.89
C HIS A 30 17.72 14.59 -5.37
N GLY A 31 16.92 15.51 -5.94
CA GLY A 31 17.13 16.02 -7.30
C GLY A 31 16.59 15.11 -8.42
N TYR A 32 15.81 14.08 -8.11
CA TYR A 32 15.13 13.27 -9.10
C TYR A 32 13.76 13.86 -9.46
N ASN A 33 13.24 13.46 -10.62
CA ASN A 33 11.90 13.83 -11.08
C ASN A 33 10.97 12.60 -11.04
N PRO A 34 10.35 12.29 -9.88
CA PRO A 34 9.48 11.12 -9.74
C PRO A 34 8.10 11.35 -10.36
N ILE A 35 7.54 10.30 -10.94
CA ILE A 35 6.16 10.25 -11.43
C ILE A 35 5.53 8.91 -11.07
N LEU A 36 4.30 8.93 -10.53
CA LEU A 36 3.55 7.73 -10.24
C LEU A 36 3.00 7.12 -11.55
N ILE A 37 3.35 5.89 -11.85
CA ILE A 37 2.73 5.13 -12.94
C ILE A 37 1.34 4.72 -12.47
N LYS A 38 0.31 5.32 -13.04
CA LYS A 38 -1.08 5.11 -12.67
C LYS A 38 -1.59 3.79 -13.24
N TRP A 39 -1.26 2.68 -12.56
CA TRP A 39 -1.71 1.36 -12.97
C TRP A 39 -3.04 1.01 -12.33
N GLU A 40 -4.06 0.89 -13.16
CA GLU A 40 -5.45 0.57 -12.78
C GLU A 40 -5.97 -0.52 -13.73
N PRO A 41 -5.80 -1.82 -13.39
CA PRO A 41 -6.30 -2.91 -14.22
C PRO A 41 -7.83 -2.86 -14.37
N GLU A 42 -8.39 -3.61 -15.32
CA GLU A 42 -9.80 -3.52 -15.69
C GLU A 42 -10.80 -3.69 -14.53
N ASP A 43 -10.45 -4.52 -13.54
CA ASP A 43 -11.29 -4.74 -12.36
C ASP A 43 -11.16 -3.65 -11.28
N PHE A 44 -10.25 -2.68 -11.47
CA PHE A 44 -9.96 -1.64 -10.47
C PHE A 44 -11.17 -0.77 -10.17
N GLU A 45 -11.83 -0.23 -11.19
CA GLU A 45 -12.97 0.67 -11.01
C GLU A 45 -14.15 -0.02 -10.32
N ALA A 46 -14.44 -1.27 -10.70
CA ALA A 46 -15.54 -2.04 -10.13
C ALA A 46 -15.42 -2.20 -8.61
N ARG A 47 -14.20 -2.28 -8.08
CA ARG A 47 -13.96 -2.43 -6.63
C ARG A 47 -14.33 -1.21 -5.81
N PHE A 48 -14.22 -0.03 -6.40
CA PHE A 48 -14.46 1.23 -5.69
C PHE A 48 -15.77 1.91 -6.05
N THR A 49 -16.54 1.39 -7.03
CA THR A 49 -17.79 1.98 -7.50
C THR A 49 -18.77 2.25 -6.35
N SER A 50 -18.93 1.29 -5.42
CA SER A 50 -19.87 1.41 -4.30
C SER A 50 -19.46 2.42 -3.22
N ILE A 51 -18.20 2.81 -3.18
CA ILE A 51 -17.67 3.73 -2.16
C ILE A 51 -17.21 5.07 -2.73
N LYS A 52 -17.14 5.22 -4.06
CA LYS A 52 -16.69 6.46 -4.73
C LYS A 52 -17.49 7.71 -4.31
N THR A 53 -18.76 7.54 -3.94
CA THR A 53 -19.63 8.64 -3.49
C THR A 53 -19.48 8.97 -2.01
N GLN A 54 -18.77 8.16 -1.24
CA GLN A 54 -18.55 8.42 0.18
C GLN A 54 -17.45 9.47 0.37
N LYS A 55 -17.64 10.37 1.33
CA LYS A 55 -16.73 11.50 1.57
C LYS A 55 -15.28 11.06 1.82
N GLN A 56 -15.07 10.06 2.64
CA GLN A 56 -13.72 9.63 3.01
C GLN A 56 -12.92 9.05 1.82
N PRO A 57 -13.44 8.11 0.99
CA PRO A 57 -12.77 7.70 -0.23
C PRO A 57 -12.50 8.85 -1.21
N GLN A 58 -13.43 9.81 -1.35
CA GLN A 58 -13.20 11.00 -2.18
C GLN A 58 -12.01 11.82 -1.73
N GLU A 59 -11.83 12.02 -0.41
CA GLU A 59 -10.68 12.74 0.13
C GLU A 59 -9.36 12.03 -0.18
N HIS A 60 -9.33 10.68 -0.20
CA HIS A 60 -8.15 9.93 -0.61
C HIS A 60 -7.81 10.14 -2.09
N PHE A 61 -8.80 10.06 -2.98
CA PHE A 61 -8.58 10.30 -4.41
C PHE A 61 -8.14 11.74 -4.67
N HIS A 62 -8.78 12.72 -4.02
CA HIS A 62 -8.38 14.12 -4.10
C HIS A 62 -6.95 14.36 -3.58
N PHE A 63 -6.56 13.70 -2.47
CA PHE A 63 -5.19 13.75 -1.98
C PHE A 63 -4.19 13.27 -3.03
N VAL A 64 -4.48 12.13 -3.67
CA VAL A 64 -3.61 11.57 -4.70
C VAL A 64 -3.49 12.51 -5.90
N GLU A 65 -4.60 13.04 -6.40
CA GLU A 65 -4.61 14.01 -7.50
C GLU A 65 -3.82 15.29 -7.17
N LYS A 66 -3.93 15.78 -5.95
CA LYS A 66 -3.30 17.03 -5.51
C LYS A 66 -1.80 16.91 -5.28
N TYR A 67 -1.35 15.80 -4.70
CA TYR A 67 0.01 15.70 -4.17
C TYR A 67 0.94 14.75 -4.93
N LEU A 68 0.40 13.82 -5.73
CA LEU A 68 1.19 12.83 -6.43
C LEU A 68 1.17 13.11 -7.94
N PRO A 69 2.30 13.48 -8.57
CA PRO A 69 2.38 13.58 -10.03
C PRO A 69 2.14 12.21 -10.65
N GLN A 70 1.19 12.11 -11.58
CA GLN A 70 0.74 10.85 -12.16
C GLN A 70 0.83 10.84 -13.68
N THR A 71 1.03 9.65 -14.24
CA THR A 71 0.86 9.40 -15.67
C THR A 71 -0.61 9.30 -16.05
N LYS A 72 -0.90 9.15 -17.35
CA LYS A 72 -2.19 8.59 -17.79
C LYS A 72 -2.41 7.19 -17.21
N ILE A 73 -3.67 6.74 -17.16
CA ILE A 73 -4.03 5.41 -16.68
C ILE A 73 -3.40 4.33 -17.57
N CYS A 74 -2.75 3.35 -16.95
CA CYS A 74 -2.24 2.14 -17.56
C CYS A 74 -3.10 0.96 -17.11
N ARG A 75 -3.65 0.19 -18.04
CA ARG A 75 -4.51 -0.97 -17.73
C ARG A 75 -3.76 -2.30 -17.86
N ASN A 76 -2.71 -2.32 -18.65
CA ASN A 76 -1.92 -3.50 -18.98
C ASN A 76 -0.44 -3.15 -19.15
N ASP A 77 0.39 -4.15 -19.43
CA ASP A 77 1.82 -4.00 -19.61
C ASP A 77 2.19 -3.11 -20.83
N ASP A 78 1.39 -3.14 -21.89
CA ASP A 78 1.67 -2.35 -23.11
C ASP A 78 1.44 -0.86 -22.85
N ASP A 79 0.41 -0.52 -22.06
CA ASP A 79 0.18 0.86 -21.61
C ASP A 79 1.33 1.37 -20.74
N ILE A 80 1.88 0.51 -19.87
CA ILE A 80 3.03 0.85 -19.02
C ILE A 80 4.26 1.10 -19.90
N CYS A 81 4.53 0.24 -20.87
CA CYS A 81 5.64 0.43 -21.82
C CYS A 81 5.49 1.74 -22.60
N GLN A 82 4.27 2.06 -23.05
CA GLN A 82 4.01 3.30 -23.77
C GLN A 82 4.21 4.53 -22.88
N VAL A 83 3.75 4.48 -21.63
CA VAL A 83 3.95 5.58 -20.67
C VAL A 83 5.42 5.77 -20.34
N ILE A 84 6.19 4.71 -20.15
CA ILE A 84 7.64 4.79 -19.92
C ILE A 84 8.32 5.55 -21.04
N LYS A 85 7.94 5.29 -22.30
CA LYS A 85 8.46 5.95 -23.48
C LYS A 85 8.00 7.41 -23.59
N ASP A 86 6.70 7.67 -23.45
CA ASP A 86 6.09 9.00 -23.59
C ASP A 86 6.64 9.97 -22.55
N GLU A 87 6.74 9.50 -21.31
CA GLU A 87 7.21 10.26 -20.15
C GLU A 87 8.75 10.28 -20.04
N LYS A 88 9.46 9.54 -20.89
CA LYS A 88 10.93 9.41 -20.84
C LYS A 88 11.42 8.95 -19.48
N ILE A 89 10.79 7.91 -18.93
CA ILE A 89 11.18 7.34 -17.65
C ILE A 89 12.49 6.58 -17.80
N GLU A 90 13.46 6.89 -16.96
CA GLU A 90 14.83 6.38 -17.01
C GLU A 90 15.13 5.31 -15.95
N GLY A 91 14.21 5.09 -15.02
CA GLY A 91 14.31 4.05 -14.00
C GLY A 91 12.96 3.83 -13.31
N ILE A 92 12.75 2.64 -12.72
CA ILE A 92 11.49 2.27 -12.10
C ILE A 92 11.71 1.76 -10.68
N ILE A 93 10.88 2.23 -9.75
CA ILE A 93 10.76 1.71 -8.39
C ILE A 93 9.40 1.03 -8.27
N ILE A 94 9.37 -0.24 -7.89
CA ILE A 94 8.15 -0.98 -7.55
C ILE A 94 8.06 -1.11 -6.02
N GLY A 95 6.97 -0.67 -5.46
CA GLY A 95 6.77 -0.64 -4.00
C GLY A 95 6.78 0.80 -3.43
N SER A 96 6.66 0.96 -2.15
CA SER A 96 6.46 -0.13 -1.18
C SER A 96 5.02 -0.71 -1.23
N ASP A 97 4.48 -1.14 -0.08
CA ASP A 97 3.16 -1.73 0.10
C ASP A 97 3.08 -3.23 -0.30
N ALA A 98 1.88 -3.78 -0.28
CA ALA A 98 1.60 -5.20 -0.52
C ALA A 98 1.62 -5.59 -2.00
N VAL A 99 2.51 -4.99 -2.78
CA VAL A 99 2.60 -5.14 -4.24
C VAL A 99 3.01 -6.55 -4.69
N LEU A 100 3.67 -7.33 -3.82
CA LEU A 100 4.04 -8.72 -4.11
C LEU A 100 3.04 -9.75 -3.57
N GLN A 101 1.86 -9.30 -3.12
CA GLN A 101 0.81 -10.23 -2.74
C GLN A 101 0.36 -11.03 -3.96
N CYS A 102 0.42 -12.36 -3.86
CA CYS A 102 0.01 -13.25 -4.94
C CYS A 102 -0.93 -14.33 -4.42
N SER A 103 -2.07 -14.48 -5.07
CA SER A 103 -3.10 -15.46 -4.76
C SER A 103 -3.09 -16.58 -5.80
N SER A 104 -2.63 -17.77 -5.43
CA SER A 104 -2.80 -18.97 -6.26
C SER A 104 -4.21 -19.55 -6.09
N PHE A 105 -4.68 -20.31 -7.08
CA PHE A 105 -5.96 -21.01 -6.98
C PHE A 105 -6.07 -21.83 -5.68
N TRP A 106 -5.08 -22.67 -5.39
CA TRP A 106 -5.04 -23.47 -4.17
C TRP A 106 -4.96 -22.63 -2.90
N GLY A 107 -4.32 -21.45 -2.95
CA GLY A 107 -4.24 -20.53 -1.83
C GLY A 107 -5.57 -19.85 -1.50
N ARG A 108 -6.50 -19.80 -2.47
CA ARG A 108 -7.84 -19.20 -2.32
C ARG A 108 -8.90 -20.16 -1.81
N LEU A 109 -8.57 -21.46 -1.75
CA LEU A 109 -9.49 -22.44 -1.21
C LEU A 109 -9.63 -22.25 0.30
N ASP A 110 -10.87 -22.22 0.75
CA ASP A 110 -11.27 -22.17 2.14
C ASP A 110 -12.28 -23.28 2.42
N PHE A 111 -12.18 -23.87 3.60
CA PHE A 111 -12.98 -25.01 4.03
C PHE A 111 -13.76 -24.61 5.30
N PRO A 112 -14.80 -23.77 5.18
CA PRO A 112 -15.56 -23.29 6.33
C PRO A 112 -16.22 -24.44 7.11
N THR A 113 -16.49 -25.57 6.44
CA THR A 113 -16.92 -26.83 7.06
C THR A 113 -16.27 -28.00 6.34
N LYS A 114 -16.39 -29.22 6.88
CA LYS A 114 -15.85 -30.44 6.25
C LYS A 114 -16.43 -30.75 4.87
N THR A 115 -17.61 -30.20 4.56
CA THR A 115 -18.38 -30.50 3.34
C THR A 115 -18.46 -29.32 2.38
N VAL A 116 -18.07 -28.12 2.80
CA VAL A 116 -18.20 -26.89 1.99
C VAL A 116 -16.81 -26.39 1.60
N VAL A 117 -16.60 -26.28 0.30
CA VAL A 117 -15.39 -25.65 -0.27
C VAL A 117 -15.79 -24.30 -0.84
N ARG A 118 -15.10 -23.25 -0.41
CA ARG A 118 -15.26 -21.89 -0.94
C ARG A 118 -13.99 -21.48 -1.67
N VAL A 119 -14.14 -20.89 -2.85
CA VAL A 119 -13.04 -20.21 -3.56
C VAL A 119 -13.15 -18.71 -3.29
N ASN A 120 -12.22 -18.16 -2.55
CA ASN A 120 -12.19 -16.73 -2.27
C ASN A 120 -11.91 -15.95 -3.57
N LYS A 121 -12.62 -14.81 -3.74
CA LYS A 121 -12.37 -13.90 -4.86
C LYS A 121 -11.00 -13.28 -4.73
N THR A 122 -10.41 -12.93 -5.85
CA THR A 122 -9.14 -12.20 -5.93
C THR A 122 -9.28 -11.02 -6.89
N THR A 123 -8.24 -10.22 -7.03
CA THR A 123 -8.19 -9.07 -7.94
C THR A 123 -6.98 -9.22 -8.86
N SER A 124 -7.00 -8.54 -10.01
CA SER A 124 -5.91 -8.60 -10.98
C SER A 124 -4.56 -8.25 -10.38
N GLU A 125 -4.50 -7.33 -9.42
CA GLU A 125 -3.26 -6.93 -8.72
C GLU A 125 -2.71 -8.02 -7.79
N ARG A 126 -3.52 -9.03 -7.45
CA ARG A 126 -3.12 -10.17 -6.59
C ARG A 126 -2.99 -11.47 -7.36
N GLU A 127 -3.17 -11.46 -8.65
CA GLU A 127 -2.94 -12.59 -9.53
C GLU A 127 -1.67 -12.38 -10.34
N TYR A 128 -0.93 -13.44 -10.55
CA TYR A 128 0.21 -13.42 -11.46
C TYR A 128 -0.23 -13.95 -12.83
N PRO A 129 0.13 -13.31 -13.96
CA PRO A 129 1.05 -12.16 -14.07
C PRO A 129 0.38 -10.81 -13.77
N ASN A 130 1.14 -9.86 -13.24
CA ASN A 130 0.74 -8.46 -13.12
C ASN A 130 1.97 -7.54 -13.08
N ALA A 131 1.75 -6.25 -13.28
CA ALA A 131 2.81 -5.26 -13.45
C ALA A 131 3.76 -5.12 -12.24
N PHE A 132 3.30 -5.38 -11.01
CA PHE A 132 4.16 -5.33 -9.83
C PHE A 132 5.29 -6.38 -9.82
N TRP A 133 5.14 -7.43 -10.63
CA TRP A 133 6.19 -8.43 -10.84
C TRP A 133 7.12 -8.09 -12.00
N GLY A 134 7.03 -6.87 -12.57
CA GLY A 134 7.87 -6.45 -13.69
C GLY A 134 7.57 -7.16 -15.00
N THR A 135 6.33 -7.65 -15.20
CA THR A 135 5.93 -8.43 -16.39
C THR A 135 6.08 -7.65 -17.70
N PHE A 136 6.07 -6.32 -17.64
CA PHE A 136 6.23 -5.43 -18.78
C PHE A 136 7.70 -5.31 -19.25
N TYR A 137 8.69 -5.77 -18.44
CA TYR A 137 10.11 -5.52 -18.72
C TYR A 137 10.57 -6.10 -20.06
N ASP A 138 10.18 -7.33 -20.38
CA ASP A 138 10.56 -7.98 -21.64
C ASP A 138 9.96 -7.31 -22.88
N LYS A 139 8.92 -6.46 -22.71
CA LYS A 139 8.28 -5.68 -23.76
C LYS A 139 8.91 -4.31 -23.95
N LEU A 140 9.81 -3.89 -23.04
CA LEU A 140 10.50 -2.60 -23.16
C LEU A 140 11.48 -2.65 -24.32
N GLY A 141 11.43 -1.65 -25.21
CA GLY A 141 12.37 -1.51 -26.33
C GLY A 141 13.80 -1.15 -25.91
N SER A 142 13.97 -0.67 -24.67
CA SER A 142 15.27 -0.34 -24.05
C SER A 142 15.27 -0.81 -22.59
N LYS A 143 16.38 -1.38 -22.15
CA LYS A 143 16.54 -1.75 -20.75
C LYS A 143 16.74 -0.50 -19.90
N ILE A 144 15.94 -0.37 -18.85
CA ILE A 144 16.06 0.65 -17.82
C ILE A 144 16.21 -0.02 -16.44
N PRO A 145 16.95 0.57 -15.49
CA PRO A 145 17.10 -0.01 -14.17
C PRO A 145 15.75 -0.10 -13.45
N MET A 146 15.51 -1.24 -12.81
CA MET A 146 14.35 -1.47 -11.98
C MET A 146 14.76 -1.94 -10.59
N VAL A 147 14.08 -1.45 -9.57
CA VAL A 147 14.26 -1.89 -8.18
C VAL A 147 12.93 -2.20 -7.53
N ILE A 148 12.92 -3.16 -6.60
CA ILE A 148 11.81 -3.36 -5.67
C ILE A 148 12.23 -2.75 -4.33
N MET A 149 11.39 -1.87 -3.78
CA MET A 149 11.68 -1.14 -2.56
C MET A 149 10.64 -1.43 -1.48
N SER A 150 11.09 -2.00 -0.36
CA SER A 150 10.28 -2.25 0.85
C SER A 150 8.92 -2.90 0.57
N ALA A 151 8.87 -3.80 -0.42
CA ALA A 151 7.64 -4.46 -0.82
C ALA A 151 7.20 -5.53 0.19
N SER A 152 5.91 -5.86 0.20
CA SER A 152 5.35 -6.95 1.00
C SER A 152 4.50 -7.88 0.15
N SER A 153 4.49 -9.14 0.51
CA SER A 153 3.55 -10.14 0.00
C SER A 153 2.42 -10.41 0.99
N GLN A 154 2.39 -9.67 2.11
CA GLN A 154 1.51 -9.95 3.26
C GLN A 154 1.62 -11.42 3.70
N ASN A 155 0.52 -12.15 3.63
CA ASN A 155 0.41 -13.56 4.01
C ASN A 155 0.24 -14.48 2.78
N ALA A 156 0.82 -14.13 1.63
CA ALA A 156 0.74 -14.95 0.43
C ALA A 156 1.13 -16.40 0.70
N LYS A 157 0.26 -17.34 0.33
CA LYS A 157 0.51 -18.78 0.48
C LYS A 157 1.43 -19.26 -0.65
N TYR A 158 2.64 -18.73 -0.73
CA TYR A 158 3.59 -18.88 -1.84
C TYR A 158 4.00 -20.33 -2.12
N ARG A 159 3.96 -21.22 -1.12
CA ARG A 159 4.25 -22.65 -1.31
C ARG A 159 3.23 -23.33 -2.20
N LEU A 160 1.98 -22.82 -2.24
CA LEU A 160 0.88 -23.33 -3.04
C LEU A 160 0.85 -22.77 -4.49
N ILE A 161 1.80 -21.91 -4.85
CA ILE A 161 1.95 -21.42 -6.23
C ILE A 161 2.49 -22.56 -7.11
N ALA A 162 1.92 -22.72 -8.31
CA ALA A 162 2.34 -23.75 -9.26
C ALA A 162 3.82 -23.57 -9.65
N ARG A 163 4.53 -24.68 -9.91
CA ARG A 163 5.96 -24.65 -10.24
C ARG A 163 6.27 -23.82 -11.49
N SER A 164 5.43 -23.91 -12.52
CA SER A 164 5.58 -23.13 -13.76
C SER A 164 5.43 -21.62 -13.51
N VAL A 165 4.49 -21.22 -12.63
CA VAL A 165 4.30 -19.83 -12.25
C VAL A 165 5.51 -19.33 -11.44
N LYS A 166 5.98 -20.10 -10.46
CA LYS A 166 7.20 -19.75 -9.71
C LYS A 166 8.43 -19.55 -10.61
N HIS A 167 8.57 -20.37 -11.65
CA HIS A 167 9.65 -20.17 -12.62
C HIS A 167 9.56 -18.85 -13.35
N LYS A 168 8.36 -18.50 -13.84
CA LYS A 168 8.12 -17.20 -14.50
C LYS A 168 8.36 -16.02 -13.53
N MET A 169 7.88 -16.14 -12.28
CA MET A 169 8.15 -15.11 -11.25
C MET A 169 9.65 -14.95 -10.98
N SER A 170 10.39 -16.07 -10.90
CA SER A 170 11.84 -16.04 -10.70
C SER A 170 12.56 -15.33 -11.86
N ASN A 171 12.14 -15.58 -13.10
CA ASN A 171 12.69 -14.91 -14.27
C ASN A 171 12.41 -13.40 -14.21
N ASN A 172 11.18 -12.99 -13.88
CA ASN A 172 10.88 -11.56 -13.76
C ASN A 172 11.70 -10.89 -12.64
N LEU A 173 11.85 -11.57 -11.49
CA LEU A 173 12.65 -11.04 -10.38
C LEU A 173 14.14 -10.86 -10.75
N SER A 174 14.67 -11.60 -11.71
CA SER A 174 16.06 -11.47 -12.17
C SER A 174 16.31 -10.18 -12.98
N HIS A 175 15.27 -9.47 -13.41
CA HIS A 175 15.40 -8.18 -14.10
C HIS A 175 15.63 -7.01 -13.14
N PHE A 176 15.44 -7.21 -11.83
CA PHE A 176 15.63 -6.15 -10.83
C PHE A 176 17.08 -6.08 -10.37
N GLU A 177 17.67 -4.89 -10.42
CA GLU A 177 19.03 -4.64 -9.94
C GLU A 177 19.14 -4.72 -8.41
N TYR A 178 18.06 -4.38 -7.71
CA TYR A 178 18.00 -4.43 -6.26
C TYR A 178 16.60 -4.77 -5.79
N ILE A 179 16.51 -5.61 -4.76
CA ILE A 179 15.24 -6.00 -4.16
C ILE A 179 15.35 -5.85 -2.65
N SER A 180 14.48 -5.01 -2.09
CA SER A 180 14.24 -4.98 -0.65
C SER A 180 12.76 -5.20 -0.32
N VAL A 181 12.52 -5.75 0.84
CA VAL A 181 11.19 -6.10 1.33
C VAL A 181 11.02 -5.63 2.77
N ARG A 182 9.78 -5.42 3.22
CA ARG A 182 9.55 -4.90 4.57
C ARG A 182 9.33 -5.97 5.65
N ASP A 183 9.28 -7.24 5.27
CA ASP A 183 9.00 -8.32 6.21
C ASP A 183 9.71 -9.64 5.85
N ILE A 184 9.93 -10.46 6.88
CA ILE A 184 10.61 -11.76 6.77
C ILE A 184 9.83 -12.73 5.87
N TRP A 185 8.50 -12.71 5.93
CA TRP A 185 7.66 -13.60 5.13
C TRP A 185 7.86 -13.38 3.63
N THR A 186 7.93 -12.11 3.22
CA THR A 186 8.18 -11.74 1.82
C THR A 186 9.60 -12.08 1.39
N ARG A 187 10.60 -11.88 2.26
CA ARG A 187 11.98 -12.32 2.00
C ARG A 187 12.04 -13.83 1.76
N ASP A 188 11.42 -14.60 2.64
CA ASP A 188 11.41 -16.07 2.55
C ASP A 188 10.64 -16.54 1.29
N MET A 189 9.57 -15.83 0.91
CA MET A 189 8.85 -16.08 -0.35
C MET A 189 9.75 -15.90 -1.57
N ILE A 190 10.46 -14.78 -1.69
CA ILE A 190 11.34 -14.50 -2.84
C ILE A 190 12.49 -15.50 -2.85
N THR A 191 13.13 -15.75 -1.72
CA THR A 191 14.21 -16.75 -1.59
C THR A 191 13.74 -18.13 -2.04
N TYR A 192 12.54 -18.53 -1.63
CA TYR A 192 11.96 -19.82 -2.02
C TYR A 192 11.63 -19.89 -3.52
N ILE A 193 11.01 -18.84 -4.09
CA ILE A 193 10.64 -18.78 -5.52
C ILE A 193 11.89 -18.84 -6.41
N THR A 194 12.94 -18.13 -6.01
CA THR A 194 14.21 -18.05 -6.76
C THR A 194 15.21 -19.16 -6.39
N LYS A 195 14.82 -20.10 -5.54
CA LYS A 195 15.67 -21.20 -5.05
C LYS A 195 16.99 -20.71 -4.43
N GLY A 196 16.93 -19.58 -3.72
CA GLY A 196 18.08 -18.97 -3.07
C GLY A 196 18.95 -18.07 -3.97
N ALA A 197 18.63 -17.93 -5.24
CA ALA A 197 19.39 -17.05 -6.15
C ALA A 197 19.26 -15.57 -5.74
N ILE A 198 18.13 -15.17 -5.15
CA ILE A 198 17.87 -13.82 -4.65
C ILE A 198 17.46 -13.91 -3.18
N ILE A 199 18.20 -13.20 -2.33
CA ILE A 199 17.91 -13.06 -0.90
C ILE A 199 17.72 -11.54 -0.64
N PRO A 200 16.46 -11.05 -0.56
CA PRO A 200 16.20 -9.63 -0.41
C PRO A 200 16.67 -9.07 0.93
N ASN A 201 17.08 -7.81 0.95
CA ASN A 201 17.30 -7.08 2.19
C ASN A 201 15.96 -6.69 2.83
N ILE A 202 15.92 -6.64 4.16
CA ILE A 202 14.76 -6.12 4.88
C ILE A 202 15.00 -4.63 5.13
N THR A 203 14.07 -3.80 4.66
CA THR A 203 14.12 -2.34 4.82
C THR A 203 12.77 -1.84 5.36
N PRO A 204 12.77 -0.77 6.17
CA PRO A 204 11.53 -0.21 6.70
C PRO A 204 10.65 0.35 5.58
N ASP A 205 9.34 0.44 5.85
CA ASP A 205 8.40 1.12 4.98
C ASP A 205 8.76 2.63 4.87
N PRO A 206 8.71 3.26 3.68
CA PRO A 206 9.00 4.69 3.51
C PRO A 206 8.19 5.62 4.40
N VAL A 207 7.05 5.18 4.92
CA VAL A 207 6.24 5.96 5.85
C VAL A 207 6.97 6.31 7.14
N PHE A 208 7.97 5.51 7.57
CA PHE A 208 8.78 5.83 8.75
C PHE A 208 9.61 7.10 8.58
N ALA A 209 9.96 7.45 7.35
CA ALA A 209 10.68 8.68 7.03
C ALA A 209 9.73 9.83 6.61
N PHE A 210 8.41 9.65 6.73
CA PHE A 210 7.41 10.60 6.22
C PHE A 210 7.63 12.01 6.79
N ASN A 211 7.78 12.14 8.08
CA ASN A 211 7.95 13.46 8.72
C ASN A 211 9.19 14.20 8.22
N TYR A 212 10.24 13.48 7.89
CA TYR A 212 11.46 14.05 7.33
C TYR A 212 11.29 14.40 5.85
N ASN A 213 10.82 13.46 5.06
CA ASN A 213 10.70 13.62 3.61
C ASN A 213 9.63 14.64 3.21
N CYS A 214 8.54 14.69 3.97
CA CYS A 214 7.33 15.46 3.68
C CYS A 214 7.14 16.69 4.58
N ALA A 215 8.19 17.15 5.26
CA ALA A 215 8.10 18.25 6.23
C ALA A 215 7.34 19.48 5.70
N LYS A 216 7.52 19.83 4.42
CA LYS A 216 6.84 20.96 3.75
C LYS A 216 5.32 20.80 3.64
N PHE A 217 4.78 19.59 3.80
CA PHE A 217 3.35 19.31 3.71
C PHE A 217 2.69 19.13 5.07
N ILE A 218 3.49 19.06 6.15
CA ILE A 218 2.98 18.83 7.49
C ILE A 218 2.59 20.20 8.08
N PRO A 219 1.28 20.41 8.41
CA PRO A 219 0.85 21.62 9.06
C PRO A 219 1.43 21.73 10.47
N SER A 220 1.45 22.93 11.05
CA SER A 220 1.88 23.12 12.43
C SER A 220 0.97 22.37 13.41
N LYS A 221 1.49 22.07 14.61
CA LYS A 221 0.69 21.45 15.68
C LYS A 221 -0.51 22.33 16.01
N GLU A 222 -0.29 23.62 16.10
CA GLU A 222 -1.28 24.64 16.43
C GLU A 222 -2.43 24.66 15.41
N ASP A 223 -2.09 24.62 14.11
CA ASP A 223 -3.08 24.56 13.04
C ASP A 223 -3.94 23.29 13.11
N ILE A 224 -3.31 22.15 13.44
CA ILE A 224 -4.03 20.87 13.58
C ILE A 224 -4.98 20.92 14.78
N LEU A 225 -4.50 21.37 15.94
CA LEU A 225 -5.30 21.46 17.14
C LEU A 225 -6.52 22.37 16.92
N LEU A 226 -6.30 23.55 16.32
CA LEU A 226 -7.36 24.51 16.02
C LEU A 226 -8.37 23.95 15.00
N LYS A 227 -7.89 23.42 13.89
CA LYS A 227 -8.73 22.94 12.78
C LYS A 227 -9.67 21.81 13.20
N TYR A 228 -9.18 20.89 14.04
CA TYR A 228 -9.94 19.70 14.45
C TYR A 228 -10.51 19.82 15.86
N HIS A 229 -10.36 20.99 16.52
CA HIS A 229 -10.80 21.24 17.90
C HIS A 229 -10.26 20.18 18.86
N LEU A 230 -8.97 19.85 18.71
CA LEU A 230 -8.32 18.84 19.54
C LEU A 230 -7.83 19.43 20.85
N PRO A 231 -7.86 18.66 21.94
CA PRO A 231 -7.23 19.06 23.21
C PRO A 231 -5.70 19.10 23.02
N GLU A 232 -5.03 19.84 23.91
CA GLU A 232 -3.56 19.95 23.84
C GLU A 232 -2.86 18.60 24.09
N ASN A 233 -3.39 17.84 25.05
CA ASN A 233 -2.88 16.55 25.44
C ASN A 233 -3.89 15.45 25.09
N TYR A 234 -3.61 14.67 24.06
CA TYR A 234 -4.51 13.62 23.61
C TYR A 234 -3.77 12.40 23.09
N VAL A 235 -4.50 11.29 23.03
CA VAL A 235 -4.10 10.06 22.39
C VAL A 235 -5.05 9.74 21.23
N LEU A 236 -4.51 9.45 20.06
CA LEU A 236 -5.31 8.97 18.94
C LEU A 236 -5.59 7.48 19.10
N VAL A 237 -6.86 7.13 19.07
CA VAL A 237 -7.31 5.74 19.20
C VAL A 237 -7.94 5.29 17.90
N SER A 238 -7.35 4.26 17.27
CA SER A 238 -7.88 3.60 16.07
C SER A 238 -8.22 2.15 16.39
N MET A 239 -9.50 1.78 16.35
CA MET A 239 -9.98 0.46 16.72
C MET A 239 -11.06 -0.03 15.76
N LYS A 240 -11.19 -1.36 15.63
CA LYS A 240 -12.33 -1.99 14.96
C LYS A 240 -13.59 -1.89 15.83
N CYS A 241 -14.77 -1.71 15.22
CA CYS A 241 -16.04 -1.52 15.93
C CYS A 241 -16.28 -2.59 17.02
N ARG A 242 -16.07 -3.86 16.72
CA ARG A 242 -16.31 -4.96 17.70
C ARG A 242 -15.44 -4.89 18.96
N MET A 243 -14.34 -4.11 18.96
CA MET A 243 -13.53 -3.90 20.16
C MET A 243 -14.20 -2.91 21.11
N LEU A 244 -15.11 -2.07 20.61
CA LEU A 244 -15.89 -1.13 21.40
C LEU A 244 -17.00 -1.80 22.19
N ASP A 245 -17.39 -3.03 21.82
CA ASP A 245 -18.42 -3.81 22.54
C ASP A 245 -17.90 -4.29 23.90
N ASN A 246 -16.60 -4.23 24.14
CA ASN A 246 -16.01 -4.56 25.44
C ASN A 246 -15.97 -3.32 26.35
N MET A 247 -17.09 -3.04 27.00
CA MET A 247 -17.26 -1.88 27.90
C MET A 247 -16.23 -1.86 29.03
N LEU A 248 -15.92 -3.00 29.66
CA LEU A 248 -14.94 -3.07 30.74
C LEU A 248 -13.55 -2.62 30.29
N TRP A 249 -13.15 -3.01 29.09
CA TRP A 249 -11.87 -2.58 28.52
C TRP A 249 -11.87 -1.08 28.20
N MET A 250 -12.98 -0.58 27.65
CA MET A 250 -13.13 0.84 27.33
C MET A 250 -13.10 1.72 28.59
N ASP A 251 -13.76 1.30 29.65
CA ASP A 251 -13.77 2.02 30.94
C ASP A 251 -12.39 2.03 31.57
N LYS A 252 -11.66 0.91 31.48
CA LYS A 252 -10.29 0.84 31.95
C LYS A 252 -9.37 1.76 31.14
N LEU A 253 -9.50 1.78 29.79
CA LEU A 253 -8.73 2.69 28.94
C LEU A 253 -9.00 4.15 29.33
N LYS A 254 -10.28 4.56 29.44
CA LYS A 254 -10.65 5.93 29.85
C LYS A 254 -10.05 6.27 31.22
N SER A 255 -10.14 5.35 32.19
CA SER A 255 -9.59 5.54 33.53
C SER A 255 -8.07 5.77 33.51
N GLU A 256 -7.33 4.95 32.75
CA GLU A 256 -5.87 5.12 32.63
C GLU A 256 -5.48 6.41 31.89
N MET A 257 -6.20 6.78 30.83
CA MET A 257 -5.95 8.05 30.13
C MET A 257 -6.22 9.26 31.05
N LYS A 258 -7.28 9.21 31.85
CA LYS A 258 -7.59 10.27 32.83
C LYS A 258 -6.47 10.45 33.86
N LYS A 259 -5.86 9.36 34.36
CA LYS A 259 -4.70 9.41 35.26
C LYS A 259 -3.48 10.09 34.64
N LEU A 260 -3.33 9.97 33.31
CA LEU A 260 -2.25 10.57 32.53
C LEU A 260 -2.57 11.99 32.03
N TYR A 261 -3.72 12.54 32.38
CA TYR A 261 -4.22 13.84 31.87
C TYR A 261 -4.32 13.89 30.35
N LEU A 262 -4.67 12.74 29.74
CA LEU A 262 -4.83 12.61 28.28
C LEU A 262 -6.30 12.44 27.92
N GLU A 263 -6.71 13.08 26.85
CA GLU A 263 -8.03 12.85 26.23
C GLU A 263 -7.93 11.79 25.10
N CYS A 264 -8.95 10.93 25.02
CA CYS A 264 -9.04 9.97 23.93
C CYS A 264 -9.74 10.61 22.72
N VAL A 265 -9.03 10.66 21.60
CA VAL A 265 -9.57 11.15 20.34
C VAL A 265 -9.66 9.97 19.35
N ALA A 266 -10.85 9.73 18.81
CA ALA A 266 -11.04 8.67 17.83
C ALA A 266 -10.47 9.08 16.47
N LEU A 267 -9.58 8.25 15.91
CA LEU A 267 -9.16 8.37 14.53
C LEU A 267 -10.16 7.60 13.64
N PRO A 268 -10.93 8.29 12.77
CA PRO A 268 -11.89 7.63 11.91
C PRO A 268 -11.19 6.76 10.87
N MET A 269 -11.59 5.48 10.83
CA MET A 269 -11.13 4.50 9.85
C MET A 269 -12.33 3.92 9.09
N PRO A 270 -12.18 3.52 7.81
CA PRO A 270 -13.30 3.03 6.99
C PRO A 270 -14.07 1.85 7.60
N THR A 271 -13.38 1.04 8.40
CA THR A 271 -13.94 -0.15 9.07
C THR A 271 -13.84 -0.07 10.60
N GLY A 272 -13.58 1.11 11.15
CA GLY A 272 -13.32 1.35 12.57
C GLY A 272 -14.28 2.34 13.20
N ILE A 273 -13.87 2.91 14.32
CA ILE A 273 -14.65 3.82 15.18
C ILE A 273 -15.26 5.01 14.40
N GLY A 274 -14.66 5.45 13.32
CA GLY A 274 -15.15 6.62 12.58
C GLY A 274 -16.34 6.37 11.67
N SER A 275 -16.78 5.14 11.50
CA SER A 275 -18.01 4.83 10.77
C SER A 275 -19.28 4.97 11.63
N VAL A 276 -19.12 5.13 12.96
CA VAL A 276 -20.21 5.26 13.92
C VAL A 276 -19.94 6.48 14.78
N SER A 277 -20.85 7.42 14.82
CA SER A 277 -20.78 8.76 15.40
C SER A 277 -19.79 8.99 16.56
N TYR A 278 -19.06 10.11 16.48
CA TYR A 278 -18.05 10.63 17.41
C TYR A 278 -18.50 10.81 18.89
N THR A 279 -19.77 10.57 19.19
CA THR A 279 -20.39 10.92 20.47
C THR A 279 -20.03 10.02 21.63
N HIS A 280 -19.53 8.82 21.39
CA HIS A 280 -19.30 7.85 22.48
C HIS A 280 -17.93 7.93 23.15
N LEU A 281 -16.98 8.68 22.62
CA LEU A 281 -15.64 8.84 23.22
C LEU A 281 -15.46 10.16 23.98
N ARG A 282 -16.41 11.09 23.87
CA ARG A 282 -16.37 12.37 24.59
C ARG A 282 -17.11 12.38 25.94
N ALA A 283 -17.63 11.26 26.39
CA ALA A 283 -18.34 11.17 27.69
C ALA A 283 -17.44 10.57 28.79
#